data_e58b33617eaff6eabcd9cbe554220fd6
#
_entry.id   e58b33617eaff6eabcd9cbe554220fd6
#
_cell.length_a   1.000
_cell.length_b   1.000
_cell.length_c   1.000
_cell.angle_alpha   90.00
_cell.angle_beta   90.00
_cell.angle_gamma   90.00
#
_symmetry.space_group_name_H-M   'P 1'
#
loop_
_entity.id
_entity.type
_entity.pdbx_description
1 polymer ?
#
loop_
_entity_poly.entity_id
_entity_poly.type
_entity_poly.pdbx_seq_one_letter_code
_entity_poly.pdbx_strand_id
1 'polypeptide(L)'
;PTTTTAEYRQRLSRYNEWQEPSDPKDPESKPRWQVFDYELACAELCGKGHFSMRRDVRIVSEDEYAQWLKTQKSYYTESIKGTADDPNAGGQVSAEELKLRRETFLAELEKVKTQAADAGEKVVQLGHIGFETGSAKLTTESKYQLDNLFEYLQSNADVKIELGGHTDSIGDAADNLKLSGERAKSVADYLISKGIDASRVSSKGYGSTKPVDSADTEEARN
;
A
#
# COMPACT_ATOMS: atom_id res chain seq x y z
N PRO A 1 3.15 11.58 -31.81
CA PRO A 1 2.64 12.49 -30.80
C PRO A 1 1.15 12.21 -30.61
N THR A 2 0.79 11.77 -29.42
CA THR A 2 -0.59 11.41 -29.10
C THR A 2 -1.35 12.71 -28.80
N THR A 3 -2.34 13.03 -29.62
CA THR A 3 -3.22 14.20 -29.39
C THR A 3 -4.10 13.93 -28.17
N THR A 4 -4.05 14.78 -27.16
CA THR A 4 -4.91 14.66 -25.98
C THR A 4 -6.38 14.90 -26.32
N THR A 5 -7.30 14.42 -25.46
CA THR A 5 -8.74 14.69 -25.62
C THR A 5 -9.03 16.20 -25.64
N ALA A 6 -8.32 16.98 -24.82
CA ALA A 6 -8.47 18.45 -24.79
C ALA A 6 -8.03 19.10 -26.10
N GLU A 7 -6.88 18.72 -26.65
CA GLU A 7 -6.41 19.21 -27.95
C GLU A 7 -7.33 18.80 -29.08
N TYR A 8 -7.87 17.58 -29.04
CA TYR A 8 -8.82 17.12 -30.04
C TYR A 8 -10.14 17.89 -29.98
N ARG A 9 -10.68 18.15 -28.79
CA ARG A 9 -11.84 19.04 -28.58
C ARG A 9 -11.59 20.42 -29.17
N GLN A 10 -10.42 21.01 -28.92
CA GLN A 10 -10.06 22.33 -29.48
C GLN A 10 -9.97 22.29 -31.02
N ARG A 11 -9.57 21.16 -31.61
CA ARG A 11 -9.60 21.02 -33.07
C ARG A 11 -11.04 20.90 -33.58
N LEU A 12 -11.89 20.15 -32.94
CA LEU A 12 -13.30 20.01 -33.31
C LEU A 12 -14.07 21.34 -33.23
N SER A 13 -13.71 22.20 -32.27
CA SER A 13 -14.34 23.54 -32.15
C SER A 13 -14.22 24.43 -33.37
N ARG A 14 -13.38 24.09 -34.34
CA ARG A 14 -13.18 24.84 -35.61
C ARG A 14 -14.19 24.50 -36.69
N TYR A 15 -14.97 23.42 -36.50
CA TYR A 15 -15.92 22.93 -37.47
C TYR A 15 -17.36 23.27 -37.05
N ASN A 16 -18.13 23.85 -37.95
CA ASN A 16 -19.50 24.33 -37.66
C ASN A 16 -20.42 23.27 -37.15
N GLU A 17 -20.34 22.06 -37.69
CA GLU A 17 -21.13 20.88 -37.27
C GLU A 17 -20.92 20.48 -35.79
N TRP A 18 -19.76 20.82 -35.22
CA TRP A 18 -19.42 20.56 -33.83
C TRP A 18 -19.78 21.74 -32.90
N GLN A 19 -20.18 22.89 -33.45
CA GLN A 19 -20.71 24.01 -32.69
C GLN A 19 -22.18 23.85 -32.32
N GLU A 20 -22.88 22.89 -32.94
CA GLU A 20 -24.26 22.58 -32.62
C GLU A 20 -24.43 22.04 -31.21
N PRO A 21 -25.64 22.25 -30.59
CA PRO A 21 -25.95 21.71 -29.28
C PRO A 21 -25.74 20.19 -29.21
N SER A 22 -25.23 19.71 -28.10
CA SER A 22 -25.01 18.27 -27.86
C SER A 22 -26.32 17.50 -27.73
N ASP A 23 -27.36 18.12 -27.20
CA ASP A 23 -28.73 17.61 -27.18
C ASP A 23 -29.58 18.35 -28.22
N PRO A 24 -30.07 17.67 -29.26
CA PRO A 24 -30.93 18.29 -30.26
C PRO A 24 -32.28 18.82 -29.71
N LYS A 25 -32.67 18.36 -28.52
CA LYS A 25 -33.90 18.81 -27.84
C LYS A 25 -33.69 19.97 -26.88
N ASP A 26 -32.45 20.28 -26.58
CA ASP A 26 -32.06 21.39 -25.73
C ASP A 26 -31.05 22.30 -26.46
N PRO A 27 -31.55 23.39 -27.10
CA PRO A 27 -30.69 24.35 -27.85
C PRO A 27 -29.67 25.07 -26.98
N GLU A 28 -29.85 25.11 -25.66
CA GLU A 28 -28.93 25.73 -24.71
C GLU A 28 -27.87 24.75 -24.16
N SER A 29 -27.95 23.48 -24.57
CA SER A 29 -26.94 22.51 -24.18
C SER A 29 -25.57 22.88 -24.73
N LYS A 30 -24.52 22.41 -24.05
CA LYS A 30 -23.12 22.67 -24.48
C LYS A 30 -22.90 22.18 -25.91
N PRO A 31 -22.05 22.88 -26.71
CA PRO A 31 -21.70 22.42 -28.04
C PRO A 31 -21.08 21.03 -28.03
N ARG A 32 -21.32 20.26 -29.08
CA ARG A 32 -20.84 18.86 -29.23
C ARG A 32 -19.33 18.73 -28.98
N TRP A 33 -18.52 19.71 -29.40
CA TRP A 33 -17.07 19.66 -29.21
C TRP A 33 -16.66 19.74 -27.72
N GLN A 34 -17.46 20.39 -26.87
CA GLN A 34 -17.17 20.50 -25.43
C GLN A 34 -17.47 19.20 -24.67
N VAL A 35 -18.45 18.45 -25.11
CA VAL A 35 -18.87 17.18 -24.48
C VAL A 35 -18.29 15.95 -25.16
N PHE A 36 -17.49 16.14 -26.23
CA PHE A 36 -16.85 15.04 -26.92
C PHE A 36 -15.90 14.28 -25.98
N ASP A 37 -16.08 13.00 -25.91
CA ASP A 37 -15.15 12.06 -25.29
C ASP A 37 -14.99 10.81 -26.17
N TYR A 38 -13.89 10.12 -26.05
CA TYR A 38 -13.72 8.82 -26.65
C TYR A 38 -14.48 7.80 -25.82
N GLU A 39 -15.20 6.92 -26.46
CA GLU A 39 -15.88 5.81 -25.80
C GLU A 39 -15.21 4.47 -26.15
N LEU A 40 -15.00 3.64 -25.13
CA LEU A 40 -14.77 2.22 -25.31
C LEU A 40 -16.10 1.49 -25.20
N ALA A 41 -16.53 0.86 -26.28
CA ALA A 41 -17.76 0.08 -26.30
C ALA A 41 -17.46 -1.37 -26.66
N CYS A 42 -18.23 -2.31 -26.10
CA CYS A 42 -18.14 -3.71 -26.49
C CYS A 42 -18.71 -3.88 -27.91
N ALA A 43 -17.92 -4.41 -28.83
CA ALA A 43 -18.31 -4.65 -30.23
C ALA A 43 -18.90 -6.05 -30.44
N GLU A 44 -18.75 -6.95 -29.48
CA GLU A 44 -19.18 -8.34 -29.57
C GLU A 44 -20.35 -8.60 -28.60
N LEU A 45 -21.21 -9.55 -28.92
CA LEU A 45 -22.33 -9.96 -28.08
C LEU A 45 -21.85 -10.74 -26.84
N CYS A 46 -21.62 -10.06 -25.73
CA CYS A 46 -21.06 -10.61 -24.50
C CYS A 46 -22.08 -10.83 -23.37
N GLY A 47 -23.38 -10.77 -23.67
CA GLY A 47 -24.46 -11.06 -22.70
C GLY A 47 -25.53 -9.98 -22.60
N LYS A 48 -26.44 -10.13 -21.62
CA LYS A 48 -27.62 -9.28 -21.45
C LYS A 48 -27.31 -7.79 -21.17
N GLY A 49 -26.13 -7.44 -20.72
CA GLY A 49 -25.70 -6.05 -20.44
C GLY A 49 -24.89 -5.40 -21.54
N HIS A 50 -24.78 -6.03 -22.72
CA HIS A 50 -23.92 -5.58 -23.80
C HIS A 50 -24.07 -4.09 -24.16
N PHE A 51 -25.28 -3.59 -24.29
CA PHE A 51 -25.58 -2.20 -24.64
C PHE A 51 -25.15 -1.17 -23.56
N SER A 52 -24.95 -1.62 -22.33
CA SER A 52 -24.49 -0.77 -21.20
C SER A 52 -22.98 -0.83 -20.95
N MET A 53 -22.25 -1.64 -21.73
CA MET A 53 -20.80 -1.78 -21.61
C MET A 53 -20.08 -0.67 -22.37
N ARG A 54 -20.23 0.55 -21.87
CA ARG A 54 -19.52 1.72 -22.36
C ARG A 54 -18.66 2.29 -21.26
N ARG A 55 -17.50 2.83 -21.62
CA ARG A 55 -16.62 3.58 -20.73
C ARG A 55 -16.01 4.73 -21.50
N ASP A 56 -15.96 5.87 -20.86
CA ASP A 56 -15.27 7.03 -21.41
C ASP A 56 -13.76 6.81 -21.38
N VAL A 57 -13.11 7.14 -22.48
CA VAL A 57 -11.66 7.08 -22.62
C VAL A 57 -11.13 8.50 -22.76
N ARG A 58 -10.36 8.94 -21.78
CA ARG A 58 -9.73 10.24 -21.80
C ARG A 58 -8.26 10.11 -22.15
N ILE A 59 -7.83 10.72 -23.24
CA ILE A 59 -6.44 10.83 -23.63
C ILE A 59 -5.87 12.09 -22.98
N VAL A 60 -4.85 11.90 -22.15
CA VAL A 60 -4.20 12.95 -21.36
C VAL A 60 -2.71 12.98 -21.65
N SER A 61 -2.01 14.03 -21.22
CA SER A 61 -0.55 14.08 -21.25
C SER A 61 0.05 13.13 -20.21
N GLU A 62 1.34 12.80 -20.37
CA GLU A 62 2.08 11.97 -19.40
C GLU A 62 2.06 12.59 -17.99
N ASP A 63 2.19 13.92 -17.90
CA ASP A 63 2.16 14.64 -16.62
C ASP A 63 0.78 14.56 -15.95
N GLU A 64 -0.29 14.77 -16.72
CA GLU A 64 -1.67 14.64 -16.21
C GLU A 64 -1.95 13.21 -15.74
N TYR A 65 -1.50 12.21 -16.51
CA TYR A 65 -1.62 10.79 -16.13
C TYR A 65 -0.85 10.49 -14.85
N ALA A 66 0.39 10.96 -14.74
CA ALA A 66 1.22 10.75 -13.56
C ALA A 66 0.63 11.42 -12.30
N GLN A 67 0.02 12.60 -12.44
CA GLN A 67 -0.67 13.26 -11.34
C GLN A 67 -1.94 12.50 -10.94
N TRP A 68 -2.75 12.10 -11.92
CA TRP A 68 -3.94 11.30 -11.66
C TRP A 68 -3.59 9.97 -10.98
N LEU A 69 -2.55 9.27 -11.45
CA LEU A 69 -2.12 7.99 -10.90
C LEU A 69 -1.75 8.09 -9.41
N LYS A 70 -1.15 9.21 -8.99
CA LYS A 70 -0.84 9.47 -7.57
C LYS A 70 -2.10 9.58 -6.68
N THR A 71 -3.25 9.91 -7.27
CA THR A 71 -4.52 10.02 -6.54
C THR A 71 -5.31 8.71 -6.53
N GLN A 72 -4.89 7.74 -7.35
CA GLN A 72 -5.59 6.46 -7.43
C GLN A 72 -5.14 5.52 -6.31
N LYS A 73 -6.11 4.87 -5.75
CA LYS A 73 -5.88 3.77 -4.83
C LYS A 73 -6.10 2.45 -5.56
N SER A 74 -5.33 1.44 -5.21
CA SER A 74 -5.48 0.13 -5.79
C SER A 74 -6.83 -0.48 -5.39
N TYR A 75 -7.65 -0.84 -6.37
CA TYR A 75 -8.90 -1.57 -6.13
C TYR A 75 -8.65 -2.88 -5.37
N TYR A 76 -7.56 -3.56 -5.69
CA TYR A 76 -7.15 -4.75 -4.96
C TYR A 76 -6.97 -4.46 -3.47
N THR A 77 -6.22 -3.42 -3.13
CA THR A 77 -5.91 -3.07 -1.74
C THR A 77 -7.15 -2.63 -0.95
N GLU A 78 -8.11 -1.92 -1.61
CA GLU A 78 -9.27 -1.36 -0.92
C GLU A 78 -10.48 -2.31 -0.86
N SER A 79 -10.61 -3.24 -1.82
CA SER A 79 -11.87 -3.96 -2.00
C SER A 79 -11.72 -5.48 -2.09
N ILE A 80 -10.52 -6.01 -2.33
CA ILE A 80 -10.31 -7.44 -2.57
C ILE A 80 -9.39 -8.04 -1.52
N LYS A 81 -8.32 -7.35 -1.15
CA LYS A 81 -7.30 -7.86 -0.24
C LYS A 81 -7.90 -8.28 1.10
N GLY A 82 -7.64 -9.52 1.49
CA GLY A 82 -8.15 -10.09 2.73
C GLY A 82 -9.61 -10.53 2.69
N THR A 83 -10.31 -10.44 1.55
CA THR A 83 -11.66 -10.98 1.37
C THR A 83 -11.63 -12.42 0.85
N ALA A 84 -12.80 -13.08 0.82
CA ALA A 84 -12.93 -14.42 0.22
C ALA A 84 -12.59 -14.46 -1.28
N ASP A 85 -12.67 -13.31 -1.96
CA ASP A 85 -12.37 -13.17 -3.39
C ASP A 85 -10.92 -12.75 -3.65
N ASP A 86 -10.08 -12.68 -2.61
CA ASP A 86 -8.66 -12.34 -2.75
C ASP A 86 -7.90 -13.47 -3.47
N PRO A 87 -7.50 -13.28 -4.74
CA PRO A 87 -6.78 -14.30 -5.49
C PRO A 87 -5.38 -14.59 -4.90
N ASN A 88 -4.90 -13.71 -4.02
CA ASN A 88 -3.63 -13.85 -3.32
C ASN A 88 -3.81 -14.30 -1.86
N ALA A 89 -5.04 -14.61 -1.43
CA ALA A 89 -5.29 -15.16 -0.10
C ALA A 89 -4.52 -16.49 0.06
N GLY A 90 -3.43 -16.46 0.83
CA GLY A 90 -2.49 -17.58 0.96
C GLY A 90 -1.49 -17.75 -0.18
N GLY A 91 -1.45 -16.83 -1.15
CA GLY A 91 -0.50 -16.80 -2.26
C GLY A 91 0.80 -16.05 -1.95
N GLN A 92 1.81 -16.27 -2.78
CA GLN A 92 3.05 -15.49 -2.70
C GLN A 92 2.79 -14.06 -3.16
N VAL A 93 3.26 -13.11 -2.38
CA VAL A 93 3.26 -11.68 -2.74
C VAL A 93 4.03 -11.46 -4.04
N SER A 94 3.53 -10.63 -4.95
CA SER A 94 4.20 -10.38 -6.23
C SER A 94 5.58 -9.73 -6.05
N ALA A 95 6.48 -9.93 -7.01
CA ALA A 95 7.82 -9.32 -6.96
C ALA A 95 7.75 -7.78 -6.94
N GLU A 96 6.79 -7.19 -7.66
CA GLU A 96 6.57 -5.75 -7.68
C GLU A 96 6.10 -5.23 -6.31
N GLU A 97 5.20 -5.95 -5.67
CA GLU A 97 4.72 -5.58 -4.34
C GLU A 97 5.82 -5.72 -3.29
N LEU A 98 6.61 -6.77 -3.34
CA LEU A 98 7.77 -6.94 -2.47
C LEU A 98 8.78 -5.80 -2.64
N LYS A 99 9.03 -5.39 -3.87
CA LYS A 99 9.90 -4.25 -4.17
C LYS A 99 9.35 -2.95 -3.59
N LEU A 100 8.07 -2.67 -3.79
CA LEU A 100 7.42 -1.48 -3.26
C LEU A 100 7.44 -1.45 -1.72
N ARG A 101 7.13 -2.58 -1.07
CA ARG A 101 7.22 -2.72 0.39
C ARG A 101 8.62 -2.42 0.89
N ARG A 102 9.64 -2.93 0.21
CA ARG A 102 11.05 -2.67 0.54
C ARG A 102 11.39 -1.19 0.41
N GLU A 103 11.07 -0.56 -0.72
CA GLU A 103 11.36 0.85 -0.98
C GLU A 103 10.69 1.75 0.05
N THR A 104 9.43 1.51 0.37
CA THR A 104 8.67 2.26 1.38
C THR A 104 9.30 2.10 2.76
N PHE A 105 9.64 0.88 3.16
CA PHE A 105 10.25 0.60 4.46
C PHE A 105 11.63 1.25 4.62
N LEU A 106 12.49 1.15 3.60
CA LEU A 106 13.81 1.79 3.62
C LEU A 106 13.70 3.31 3.68
N ALA A 107 12.75 3.91 2.96
CA ALA A 107 12.51 5.36 3.02
C ALA A 107 12.04 5.80 4.42
N GLU A 108 11.23 5.00 5.10
CA GLU A 108 10.80 5.25 6.48
C GLU A 108 11.97 5.17 7.47
N LEU A 109 12.81 4.16 7.37
CA LEU A 109 14.02 4.03 8.17
C LEU A 109 14.96 5.23 8.00
N GLU A 110 15.22 5.68 6.78
CA GLU A 110 16.05 6.84 6.51
C GLU A 110 15.42 8.13 7.05
N LYS A 111 14.10 8.29 6.92
CA LYS A 111 13.38 9.43 7.49
C LYS A 111 13.55 9.49 9.01
N VAL A 112 13.39 8.36 9.70
CA VAL A 112 13.54 8.28 11.15
C VAL A 112 14.99 8.49 11.57
N LYS A 113 15.96 7.96 10.81
CA LYS A 113 17.38 8.18 11.07
C LYS A 113 17.76 9.67 11.02
N THR A 114 17.19 10.41 10.07
CA THR A 114 17.49 11.85 9.86
C THR A 114 16.70 12.78 10.78
N GLN A 115 15.76 12.28 11.57
CA GLN A 115 15.07 13.10 12.58
C GLN A 115 16.07 13.67 13.61
N ALA A 116 15.79 14.89 14.06
CA ALA A 116 16.59 15.55 15.07
C ALA A 116 16.66 14.74 16.38
N ALA A 117 17.75 14.83 17.11
CA ALA A 117 17.97 14.06 18.32
C ALA A 117 16.98 14.41 19.47
N ASP A 118 16.37 15.60 19.40
CA ASP A 118 15.37 16.12 20.33
C ASP A 118 13.93 15.75 19.96
N ALA A 119 13.72 15.05 18.85
CA ALA A 119 12.38 14.65 18.36
C ALA A 119 11.70 13.53 19.19
N GLY A 120 12.33 13.08 20.29
CA GLY A 120 11.82 12.01 21.15
C GLY A 120 12.23 10.61 20.68
N GLU A 121 11.44 9.60 21.06
CA GLU A 121 11.69 8.21 20.70
C GLU A 121 11.50 8.02 19.19
N LYS A 122 12.50 7.44 18.52
CA LYS A 122 12.47 7.17 17.08
C LYS A 122 11.87 5.78 16.86
N VAL A 123 10.65 5.72 16.40
CA VAL A 123 9.89 4.47 16.22
C VAL A 123 9.59 4.24 14.74
N VAL A 124 9.82 3.01 14.30
CA VAL A 124 9.38 2.50 12.98
C VAL A 124 8.54 1.26 13.21
N GLN A 125 7.36 1.22 12.63
CA GLN A 125 6.51 0.04 12.70
C GLN A 125 6.99 -1.01 11.68
N LEU A 126 7.27 -2.23 12.17
CA LEU A 126 7.58 -3.37 11.29
C LEU A 126 6.27 -3.98 10.78
N GLY A 127 5.78 -3.51 9.65
CA GLY A 127 4.65 -4.12 8.96
C GLY A 127 4.99 -5.52 8.43
N HIS A 128 3.97 -6.34 8.23
CA HIS A 128 4.09 -7.68 7.61
C HIS A 128 4.99 -8.67 8.38
N ILE A 129 5.11 -8.52 9.70
CA ILE A 129 5.73 -9.52 10.57
C ILE A 129 4.63 -10.40 11.15
N GLY A 130 4.45 -11.57 10.56
CA GLY A 130 3.48 -12.57 11.02
C GLY A 130 4.16 -13.71 11.81
N PHE A 131 3.40 -14.27 12.72
CA PHE A 131 3.78 -15.45 13.51
C PHE A 131 2.73 -16.54 13.34
N GLU A 132 3.13 -17.80 13.52
CA GLU A 132 2.15 -18.87 13.61
C GLU A 132 1.21 -18.63 14.80
N THR A 133 -0.06 -18.99 14.67
CA THR A 133 -1.09 -18.71 15.70
C THR A 133 -0.66 -19.20 17.07
N GLY A 134 -0.73 -18.35 18.07
CA GLY A 134 -0.34 -18.65 19.46
C GLY A 134 1.14 -18.94 19.65
N SER A 135 2.01 -18.57 18.72
CA SER A 135 3.42 -18.92 18.71
C SER A 135 4.30 -17.67 18.46
N ALA A 136 5.58 -17.80 18.78
CA ALA A 136 6.61 -16.84 18.40
C ALA A 136 7.42 -17.29 17.16
N LYS A 137 6.95 -18.33 16.45
CA LYS A 137 7.61 -18.82 15.24
C LYS A 137 7.25 -17.94 14.05
N LEU A 138 8.27 -17.36 13.42
CA LEU A 138 8.14 -16.48 12.27
C LEU A 138 7.62 -17.22 11.03
N THR A 139 6.68 -16.60 10.31
CA THR A 139 6.23 -17.06 9.00
C THR A 139 7.30 -16.84 7.93
N THR A 140 7.15 -17.49 6.78
CA THR A 140 8.08 -17.29 5.65
C THR A 140 8.03 -15.85 5.10
N GLU A 141 6.85 -15.24 5.09
CA GLU A 141 6.66 -13.86 4.63
C GLU A 141 7.40 -12.85 5.53
N SER A 142 7.35 -13.07 6.86
CA SER A 142 8.08 -12.23 7.82
C SER A 142 9.59 -12.19 7.55
N LYS A 143 10.16 -13.31 7.12
CA LYS A 143 11.61 -13.38 6.84
C LYS A 143 12.03 -12.43 5.73
N TYR A 144 11.18 -12.23 4.72
CA TYR A 144 11.49 -11.27 3.66
C TYR A 144 11.62 -9.84 4.20
N GLN A 145 10.69 -9.41 5.06
CA GLN A 145 10.75 -8.09 5.67
C GLN A 145 11.95 -7.96 6.61
N LEU A 146 12.27 -9.00 7.35
CA LEU A 146 13.44 -9.03 8.24
C LEU A 146 14.78 -9.04 7.47
N ASP A 147 14.80 -9.63 6.27
CA ASP A 147 15.97 -9.54 5.39
C ASP A 147 16.21 -8.09 4.90
N ASN A 148 15.16 -7.33 4.64
CA ASN A 148 15.28 -5.90 4.33
C ASN A 148 15.85 -5.11 5.52
N LEU A 149 15.39 -5.39 6.74
CA LEU A 149 15.93 -4.77 7.95
C LEU A 149 17.38 -5.20 8.21
N PHE A 150 17.72 -6.46 7.97
CA PHE A 150 19.08 -6.96 8.06
C PHE A 150 20.03 -6.20 7.12
N GLU A 151 19.67 -6.05 5.83
CA GLU A 151 20.48 -5.32 4.85
C GLU A 151 20.69 -3.85 5.25
N TYR A 152 19.63 -3.22 5.79
CA TYR A 152 19.73 -1.86 6.31
C TYR A 152 20.70 -1.76 7.48
N LEU A 153 20.61 -2.65 8.48
CA LEU A 153 21.49 -2.67 9.63
C LEU A 153 22.93 -3.04 9.26
N GLN A 154 23.13 -3.87 8.24
CA GLN A 154 24.45 -4.19 7.71
C GLN A 154 25.12 -2.97 7.06
N SER A 155 24.33 -2.17 6.34
CA SER A 155 24.79 -0.93 5.68
C SER A 155 24.99 0.23 6.67
N ASN A 156 24.39 0.16 7.88
CA ASN A 156 24.39 1.20 8.89
C ASN A 156 24.93 0.63 10.22
N ALA A 157 26.25 0.46 10.32
CA ALA A 157 26.89 -0.22 11.45
C ALA A 157 26.74 0.51 12.79
N ASP A 158 26.49 1.81 12.79
CA ASP A 158 26.29 2.69 13.94
C ASP A 158 24.87 2.60 14.54
N VAL A 159 23.90 2.06 13.79
CA VAL A 159 22.50 1.97 14.23
C VAL A 159 22.32 0.82 15.21
N LYS A 160 21.70 1.12 16.34
CA LYS A 160 21.21 0.15 17.34
C LYS A 160 19.70 0.22 17.40
N ILE A 161 19.06 -0.92 17.59
CA ILE A 161 17.59 -1.03 17.62
C ILE A 161 17.11 -1.76 18.87
N GLU A 162 15.93 -1.36 19.34
CA GLU A 162 15.12 -2.15 20.25
C GLU A 162 13.89 -2.67 19.47
N LEU A 163 13.66 -3.96 19.55
CA LEU A 163 12.50 -4.62 18.95
C LEU A 163 11.40 -4.72 20.01
N GLY A 164 10.35 -3.92 19.82
CA GLY A 164 9.17 -3.93 20.70
C GLY A 164 8.14 -4.96 20.22
N GLY A 165 7.73 -5.88 21.08
CA GLY A 165 6.60 -6.77 20.81
C GLY A 165 5.33 -6.23 21.47
N HIS A 166 4.23 -6.23 20.74
CA HIS A 166 2.92 -5.77 21.20
C HIS A 166 1.86 -6.84 20.97
N THR A 167 0.76 -6.76 21.71
CA THR A 167 -0.44 -7.58 21.52
C THR A 167 -1.66 -6.68 21.64
N ASP A 168 -2.80 -7.18 21.18
CA ASP A 168 -4.09 -6.61 21.55
C ASP A 168 -4.39 -6.80 23.05
N SER A 169 -5.54 -6.32 23.47
CA SER A 169 -6.01 -6.40 24.87
C SER A 169 -6.77 -7.70 25.16
N ILE A 170 -6.88 -8.63 24.21
CA ILE A 170 -7.63 -9.87 24.37
C ILE A 170 -6.78 -10.90 25.11
N GLY A 171 -7.34 -11.52 26.14
CA GLY A 171 -6.69 -12.56 26.94
C GLY A 171 -6.02 -12.06 28.21
N ASP A 172 -5.21 -12.91 28.83
CA ASP A 172 -4.51 -12.59 30.05
C ASP A 172 -3.32 -11.64 29.80
N ALA A 173 -3.19 -10.62 30.63
CA ALA A 173 -2.15 -9.59 30.43
C ALA A 173 -0.73 -10.14 30.63
N ALA A 174 -0.54 -11.14 31.53
CA ALA A 174 0.77 -11.76 31.76
C ALA A 174 1.15 -12.66 30.57
N ASP A 175 0.20 -13.40 30.01
CA ASP A 175 0.40 -14.23 28.82
C ASP A 175 0.71 -13.34 27.60
N ASN A 176 0.00 -12.24 27.43
CA ASN A 176 0.25 -11.26 26.37
C ASN A 176 1.64 -10.62 26.50
N LEU A 177 2.05 -10.26 27.71
CA LEU A 177 3.39 -9.73 27.94
C LEU A 177 4.48 -10.75 27.60
N LYS A 178 4.29 -12.00 28.01
CA LYS A 178 5.21 -13.10 27.73
C LYS A 178 5.29 -13.37 26.21
N LEU A 179 4.14 -13.54 25.57
CA LEU A 179 4.09 -13.83 24.11
C LEU A 179 4.72 -12.71 23.28
N SER A 180 4.44 -11.46 23.64
CA SER A 180 5.05 -10.32 22.93
C SER A 180 6.58 -10.26 23.09
N GLY A 181 7.09 -10.60 24.28
CA GLY A 181 8.53 -10.73 24.54
C GLY A 181 9.17 -11.86 23.75
N GLU A 182 8.52 -13.02 23.68
CA GLU A 182 8.99 -14.17 22.90
C GLU A 182 9.00 -13.85 21.39
N ARG A 183 7.98 -13.13 20.88
CA ARG A 183 7.93 -12.68 19.48
C ARG A 183 9.04 -11.70 19.15
N ALA A 184 9.23 -10.67 19.99
CA ALA A 184 10.32 -9.70 19.82
C ALA A 184 11.69 -10.39 19.85
N LYS A 185 11.86 -11.37 20.75
CA LYS A 185 13.09 -12.18 20.84
C LYS A 185 13.32 -13.01 19.57
N SER A 186 12.28 -13.62 19.00
CA SER A 186 12.42 -14.40 17.77
C SER A 186 12.88 -13.57 16.59
N VAL A 187 12.44 -12.31 16.51
CA VAL A 187 12.93 -11.35 15.50
C VAL A 187 14.38 -10.99 15.76
N ALA A 188 14.76 -10.72 17.01
CA ALA A 188 16.16 -10.44 17.38
C ALA A 188 17.09 -11.63 17.06
N ASP A 189 16.70 -12.83 17.45
CA ASP A 189 17.44 -14.06 17.19
C ASP A 189 17.63 -14.30 15.68
N TYR A 190 16.62 -13.99 14.87
CA TYR A 190 16.73 -14.05 13.42
C TYR A 190 17.80 -13.11 12.86
N LEU A 191 17.79 -11.82 13.25
CA LEU A 191 18.77 -10.83 12.81
C LEU A 191 20.20 -11.19 13.27
N ILE A 192 20.36 -11.66 14.50
CA ILE A 192 21.63 -12.11 15.04
C ILE A 192 22.14 -13.35 14.27
N SER A 193 21.25 -14.31 13.96
CA SER A 193 21.62 -15.48 13.17
C SER A 193 22.10 -15.15 11.76
N LYS A 194 21.65 -14.03 11.21
CA LYS A 194 22.10 -13.48 9.92
C LYS A 194 23.43 -12.73 10.00
N GLY A 195 23.92 -12.43 11.20
CA GLY A 195 25.23 -11.82 11.41
C GLY A 195 25.23 -10.39 11.96
N ILE A 196 24.07 -9.89 12.42
CA ILE A 196 24.05 -8.62 13.17
C ILE A 196 24.61 -8.87 14.58
N ASP A 197 25.48 -7.97 15.04
CA ASP A 197 26.07 -8.06 16.39
C ASP A 197 24.94 -7.95 17.45
N ALA A 198 24.94 -8.90 18.41
CA ALA A 198 23.94 -8.96 19.47
C ALA A 198 23.90 -7.68 20.35
N SER A 199 25.01 -6.96 20.45
CA SER A 199 25.07 -5.67 21.19
C SER A 199 24.30 -4.52 20.52
N ARG A 200 23.88 -4.72 19.27
CA ARG A 200 23.12 -3.74 18.49
C ARG A 200 21.61 -4.00 18.48
N VAL A 201 21.17 -5.17 18.92
CA VAL A 201 19.77 -5.58 18.86
C VAL A 201 19.32 -5.96 20.26
N SER A 202 18.35 -5.25 20.78
CA SER A 202 17.64 -5.59 22.01
C SER A 202 16.19 -5.95 21.69
N SER A 203 15.56 -6.74 22.57
CA SER A 203 14.16 -7.13 22.41
C SER A 203 13.38 -6.92 23.71
N LYS A 204 12.14 -6.44 23.62
CA LYS A 204 11.28 -6.20 24.77
C LYS A 204 9.82 -6.46 24.44
N GLY A 205 9.14 -7.17 25.32
CA GLY A 205 7.67 -7.31 25.28
C GLY A 205 6.99 -6.13 25.98
N TYR A 206 5.98 -5.57 25.35
CA TYR A 206 5.11 -4.54 25.92
C TYR A 206 3.69 -5.07 26.17
N GLY A 207 3.35 -6.25 25.64
CA GLY A 207 1.99 -6.78 25.71
C GLY A 207 0.98 -5.78 25.18
N SER A 208 -0.15 -5.64 25.86
CA SER A 208 -1.21 -4.69 25.53
C SER A 208 -1.03 -3.30 26.19
N THR A 209 0.09 -3.06 26.90
CA THR A 209 0.29 -1.81 27.66
C THR A 209 0.67 -0.61 26.79
N LYS A 210 1.22 -0.85 25.60
CA LYS A 210 1.55 0.16 24.60
C LYS A 210 0.96 -0.29 23.24
N PRO A 211 -0.33 -0.05 22.99
CA PRO A 211 -0.90 -0.39 21.68
C PRO A 211 -0.23 0.43 20.60
N VAL A 212 0.08 -0.21 19.48
CA VAL A 212 0.69 0.45 18.30
C VAL A 212 -0.32 1.35 17.62
N ASP A 213 -1.60 0.96 17.66
CA ASP A 213 -2.73 1.77 17.23
C ASP A 213 -3.76 1.85 18.37
N SER A 214 -4.33 3.04 18.57
CA SER A 214 -5.38 3.28 19.56
C SER A 214 -6.77 2.82 19.10
N ALA A 215 -6.91 2.46 17.82
CA ALA A 215 -8.14 1.92 17.26
C ALA A 215 -8.25 0.43 17.58
N ASP A 216 -9.30 0.02 18.30
CA ASP A 216 -9.63 -1.40 18.52
C ASP A 216 -10.29 -1.99 17.25
N THR A 217 -9.58 -1.91 16.12
CA THR A 217 -10.00 -2.45 14.84
C THR A 217 -9.29 -3.77 14.55
N GLU A 218 -9.88 -4.58 13.68
CA GLU A 218 -9.29 -5.85 13.26
C GLU A 218 -7.95 -5.64 12.53
N GLU A 219 -7.77 -4.49 11.87
CA GLU A 219 -6.53 -4.08 11.21
C GLU A 219 -5.42 -3.73 12.21
N ALA A 220 -5.77 -3.20 13.38
CA ALA A 220 -4.82 -2.93 14.47
C ALA A 220 -4.38 -4.20 15.22
N ARG A 221 -5.07 -5.34 15.01
CA ARG A 221 -4.79 -6.64 15.64
C ARG A 221 -3.91 -7.56 14.80
N ASN A 222 -3.76 -7.28 13.51
CA ASN A 222 -2.95 -8.04 12.55
C ASN A 222 -1.69 -7.25 12.17
#